data_083e0da3b77bc9b47c16ab071d5c1d10
#
_entry.id   083e0da3b77bc9b47c16ab071d5c1d10
#
_cell.length_a   1.000
_cell.length_b   1.000
_cell.length_c   1.000
_cell.angle_alpha   90.00
_cell.angle_beta   90.00
_cell.angle_gamma   90.00
#
_symmetry.space_group_name_H-M   'P 1'
#
loop_
_entity.id
_entity.type
_entity.pdbx_description
1 polymer ?
#
loop_
_entity_poly.entity_id
_entity_poly.type
_entity_poly.pdbx_seq_one_letter_code
_entity_poly.pdbx_strand_id
1 'polypeptide(L)'
;MKIQTTKPFDKDYDTLPELIKDRADKQFILLLENQNHPSLRLKKIKGHPNIWEGRITKSYRFTFQISGEVYILRRIGTHDILKTP
;
A
#
# COMPACT_ATOMS: atom_id res chain seq x y z
N MET A 1 -6.02 8.86 11.52
CA MET A 1 -5.11 7.75 11.14
C MET A 1 -3.74 8.29 10.80
N LYS A 2 -2.73 7.50 11.07
CA LYS A 2 -1.34 7.80 10.71
C LYS A 2 -0.81 6.71 9.79
N ILE A 3 0.27 7.00 9.07
CA ILE A 3 0.97 6.02 8.26
C ILE A 3 2.35 5.76 8.86
N GLN A 4 2.70 4.49 8.98
CA GLN A 4 4.00 4.02 9.39
C GLN A 4 4.51 3.04 8.34
N THR A 5 5.79 3.11 8.01
CA THR A 5 6.38 2.19 7.04
C THR A 5 7.26 1.15 7.72
N THR A 6 7.53 0.07 7.01
CA THR A 6 8.45 -0.99 7.43
C THR A 6 9.72 -0.92 6.59
N LYS A 7 10.79 -1.58 7.03
CA LYS A 7 12.04 -1.66 6.25
C LYS A 7 11.84 -2.26 4.86
N PRO A 8 11.11 -3.38 4.71
CA PRO A 8 10.83 -3.91 3.38
C PRO A 8 10.08 -2.92 2.49
N PHE A 9 9.12 -2.17 3.04
CA PHE A 9 8.41 -1.15 2.29
C PHE A 9 9.37 -0.06 1.82
N ASP A 10 10.23 0.44 2.71
CA ASP A 10 11.16 1.51 2.39
C ASP A 10 12.12 1.09 1.26
N LYS A 11 12.62 -0.14 1.29
CA LYS A 11 13.47 -0.67 0.22
C LYS A 11 12.72 -0.76 -1.10
N ASP A 12 11.48 -1.25 -1.07
CA ASP A 12 10.64 -1.34 -2.25
C ASP A 12 10.41 0.05 -2.85
N TYR A 13 10.04 1.01 -2.00
CA TYR A 13 9.73 2.38 -2.43
C TYR A 13 10.92 3.03 -3.13
N ASP A 14 12.11 2.87 -2.56
CA ASP A 14 13.34 3.48 -3.11
C ASP A 14 13.65 3.00 -4.54
N THR A 15 13.20 1.81 -4.92
CA THR A 15 13.44 1.24 -6.24
C THR A 15 12.37 1.62 -7.27
N LEU A 16 11.30 2.29 -6.86
CA LEU A 16 10.21 2.65 -7.77
C LEU A 16 10.65 3.75 -8.75
N PRO A 17 10.13 3.71 -9.99
CA PRO A 17 10.26 4.86 -10.89
C PRO A 17 9.66 6.12 -10.25
N GLU A 18 10.23 7.28 -10.54
CA GLU A 18 9.77 8.56 -9.95
C GLU A 18 8.27 8.79 -10.17
N LEU A 19 7.77 8.50 -11.37
CA LEU A 19 6.35 8.68 -11.68
C LEU A 19 5.47 7.81 -10.77
N ILE A 20 5.94 6.60 -10.45
CA ILE A 20 5.20 5.69 -9.57
C ILE A 20 5.26 6.16 -8.13
N LYS A 21 6.40 6.69 -7.68
CA LYS A 21 6.50 7.30 -6.35
C LYS A 21 5.50 8.44 -6.19
N ASP A 22 5.38 9.30 -7.19
CA ASP A 22 4.43 10.42 -7.17
C ASP A 22 2.98 9.91 -7.07
N ARG A 23 2.66 8.86 -7.81
CA ARG A 23 1.34 8.22 -7.77
C ARG A 23 1.08 7.57 -6.42
N ALA A 24 2.08 6.90 -5.86
CA ALA A 24 1.99 6.28 -4.55
C ALA A 24 1.72 7.31 -3.47
N ASP A 25 2.45 8.42 -3.48
CA ASP A 25 2.29 9.48 -2.49
C ASP A 25 0.87 10.03 -2.51
N LYS A 26 0.29 10.24 -3.69
CA LYS A 26 -1.09 10.70 -3.84
C LYS A 26 -2.09 9.68 -3.27
N GLN A 27 -1.86 8.40 -3.52
CA GLN A 27 -2.73 7.35 -3.00
C GLN A 27 -2.67 7.26 -1.47
N PHE A 28 -1.50 7.49 -0.87
CA PHE A 28 -1.37 7.48 0.59
C PHE A 28 -2.05 8.69 1.23
N ILE A 29 -2.00 9.85 0.60
CA ILE A 29 -2.77 11.00 1.06
C ILE A 29 -4.26 10.68 1.01
N LEU A 30 -4.71 10.08 -0.08
CA LEU A 30 -6.10 9.69 -0.25
C LEU A 30 -6.53 8.64 0.78
N LEU A 31 -5.66 7.68 1.08
CA LEU A 31 -5.91 6.67 2.11
C LEU A 31 -6.18 7.32 3.47
N LEU A 32 -5.41 8.37 3.82
CA LEU A 32 -5.60 9.11 5.06
C LEU A 32 -6.88 9.94 5.06
N GLU A 33 -7.27 10.48 3.92
CA GLU A 33 -8.45 11.33 3.81
C GLU A 33 -9.74 10.53 3.70
N ASN A 34 -9.73 9.46 2.90
CA ASN A 34 -10.93 8.65 2.63
C ASN A 34 -10.55 7.25 2.15
N GLN A 35 -10.43 6.32 3.11
CA GLN A 35 -10.07 4.93 2.80
C GLN A 35 -11.09 4.23 1.88
N ASN A 36 -12.29 4.75 1.76
CA ASN A 36 -13.34 4.17 0.93
C ASN A 36 -13.31 4.69 -0.51
N HIS A 37 -12.33 5.55 -0.85
CA HIS A 37 -12.26 6.09 -2.19
C HIS A 37 -12.06 4.97 -3.22
N PRO A 38 -12.88 4.94 -4.31
CA PRO A 38 -12.86 3.82 -5.26
C PRO A 38 -11.51 3.55 -5.92
N SER A 39 -10.69 4.59 -6.14
CA SER A 39 -9.40 4.43 -6.79
C SER A 39 -8.42 3.58 -5.99
N LEU A 40 -8.58 3.50 -4.68
CA LEU A 40 -7.70 2.71 -3.81
C LEU A 40 -7.94 1.21 -3.97
N ARG A 41 -9.16 0.80 -4.28
CA ARG A 41 -9.56 -0.60 -4.44
C ARG A 41 -9.04 -1.50 -3.32
N LEU A 42 -9.26 -1.07 -2.08
CA LEU A 42 -8.79 -1.82 -0.91
C LEU A 42 -9.53 -3.14 -0.79
N LYS A 43 -8.77 -4.20 -0.53
CA LYS A 43 -9.35 -5.51 -0.23
C LYS A 43 -8.40 -6.32 0.63
N LYS A 44 -8.95 -7.25 1.41
CA LYS A 44 -8.12 -8.18 2.19
C LYS A 44 -7.48 -9.19 1.26
N ILE A 45 -6.23 -9.55 1.56
CA ILE A 45 -5.50 -10.56 0.81
C ILE A 45 -5.93 -11.94 1.29
N LYS A 46 -6.35 -12.78 0.36
CA LYS A 46 -6.77 -14.16 0.67
C LYS A 46 -5.61 -14.93 1.30
N GLY A 47 -5.88 -15.60 2.42
CA GLY A 47 -4.86 -16.36 3.15
C GLY A 47 -4.04 -15.52 4.14
N HIS A 48 -4.27 -14.21 4.20
CA HIS A 48 -3.57 -13.29 5.10
C HIS A 48 -4.59 -12.38 5.80
N PRO A 49 -5.26 -12.84 6.85
CA PRO A 49 -6.45 -12.17 7.39
C PRO A 49 -6.23 -10.74 7.88
N ASN A 50 -5.01 -10.39 8.24
CA ASN A 50 -4.71 -9.05 8.75
C ASN A 50 -4.01 -8.15 7.73
N ILE A 51 -3.87 -8.61 6.49
CA ILE A 51 -3.16 -7.86 5.45
C ILE A 51 -4.12 -7.47 4.35
N TRP A 52 -4.05 -6.19 3.98
CA TRP A 52 -4.85 -5.58 2.93
C TRP A 52 -3.95 -5.21 1.76
N GLU A 53 -4.53 -5.15 0.57
CA GLU A 53 -3.87 -4.55 -0.58
C GLU A 53 -4.61 -3.31 -1.03
N GLY A 54 -3.87 -2.37 -1.60
CA GLY A 54 -4.41 -1.20 -2.25
C GLY A 54 -3.73 -0.98 -3.60
N ARG A 55 -4.36 -0.19 -4.46
CA ARG A 55 -3.88 0.07 -5.81
C ARG A 55 -3.13 1.40 -5.87
N ILE A 56 -1.97 1.40 -6.52
CA ILE A 56 -1.24 2.61 -6.89
C ILE A 56 -1.59 2.96 -8.34
N THR A 57 -1.32 2.03 -9.25
CA THR A 57 -1.69 2.09 -10.66
C THR A 57 -2.23 0.72 -11.07
N LYS A 58 -2.54 0.55 -12.34
CA LYS A 58 -2.96 -0.74 -12.86
C LYS A 58 -1.93 -1.85 -12.56
N SER A 59 -0.64 -1.51 -12.59
CA SER A 59 0.45 -2.49 -12.43
C SER A 59 1.10 -2.50 -11.06
N TYR A 60 0.86 -1.50 -10.24
CA TYR A 60 1.51 -1.38 -8.93
C TYR A 60 0.51 -1.42 -7.80
N ARG A 61 0.89 -2.12 -6.72
CA ARG A 61 0.07 -2.34 -5.53
C ARG A 61 0.89 -2.04 -4.28
N PHE A 62 0.20 -1.83 -3.18
CA PHE A 62 0.83 -1.80 -1.86
C PHE A 62 0.05 -2.69 -0.91
N THR A 63 0.73 -3.15 0.15
CA THR A 63 0.12 -3.96 1.19
C THR A 63 0.26 -3.26 2.53
N PHE A 64 -0.71 -3.47 3.41
CA PHE A 64 -0.70 -2.82 4.71
C PHE A 64 -1.52 -3.58 5.73
N GLN A 65 -1.25 -3.27 6.99
CA GLN A 65 -2.06 -3.71 8.13
C GLN A 65 -2.65 -2.49 8.80
N ILE A 66 -3.75 -2.68 9.49
CA ILE A 66 -4.35 -1.64 10.33
C ILE A 66 -4.11 -2.06 11.79
N SER A 67 -3.45 -1.20 12.55
CA SER A 67 -3.20 -1.42 13.97
C SER A 67 -3.64 -0.16 14.72
N GLY A 68 -4.80 -0.26 15.42
CA GLY A 68 -5.40 0.91 16.05
C GLY A 68 -5.68 2.00 15.02
N GLU A 69 -5.04 3.16 15.19
CA GLU A 69 -5.21 4.29 14.27
C GLU A 69 -4.03 4.43 13.30
N VAL A 70 -3.32 3.34 13.02
CA VAL A 70 -2.13 3.37 12.17
C VAL A 70 -2.29 2.41 11.00
N TYR A 71 -1.99 2.90 9.79
CA TYR A 71 -1.76 2.06 8.62
C TYR A 71 -0.28 1.70 8.59
N ILE A 72 0.04 0.44 8.74
CA ILE A 72 1.43 -0.04 8.66
C ILE A 72 1.66 -0.54 7.25
N LEU A 73 2.39 0.23 6.43
CA LEU A 73 2.68 -0.13 5.04
C LEU A 73 3.78 -1.19 5.01
N ARG A 74 3.48 -2.34 4.40
CA ARG A 74 4.35 -3.52 4.44
C ARG A 74 5.19 -3.69 3.20
N ARG A 75 4.58 -3.59 2.02
CA ARG A 75 5.24 -3.76 0.73
C ARG A 75 4.64 -2.80 -0.30
N ILE A 76 5.42 -2.47 -1.32
CA ILE A 76 4.94 -1.75 -2.50
C ILE A 76 5.72 -2.23 -3.72
N GLY A 77 5.03 -2.48 -4.82
CA GLY A 77 5.66 -2.97 -6.03
C GLY A 77 4.63 -3.46 -7.03
N THR A 78 5.09 -4.29 -7.95
CA THR A 78 4.19 -4.95 -8.90
C THR A 78 3.39 -6.04 -8.19
N HIS A 79 2.52 -6.71 -8.92
CA HIS A 79 1.66 -7.77 -8.40
C HIS A 79 2.44 -8.87 -7.66
N ASP A 80 3.74 -9.02 -7.93
CA ASP A 80 4.57 -10.04 -7.30
C ASP A 80 4.67 -9.90 -5.78
N ILE A 81 4.47 -8.69 -5.23
CA ILE A 81 4.48 -8.51 -3.78
C ILE A 81 3.37 -9.28 -3.06
N LEU A 82 2.32 -9.67 -3.78
CA LEU A 82 1.20 -10.41 -3.20
C LEU A 82 1.57 -11.85 -2.82
N LYS A 83 2.70 -12.34 -3.29
CA LYS A 83 3.23 -13.67 -2.90
C LYS A 83 3.82 -13.61 -1.49
N THR A 84 4.40 -12.46 -1.12
CA THR A 84 5.00 -12.23 0.20
C THR A 84 4.56 -10.86 0.71
N PRO A 85 3.29 -10.71 0.97
CA PRO A 85 2.76 -9.38 1.33
C PRO A 85 3.24 -8.90 2.73
#